data_4b86ecc3c64c7b554a2a4dc939cb7795
#
_entry.id   4b86ecc3c64c7b554a2a4dc939cb7795
#
_cell.length_a   1.000
_cell.length_b   1.000
_cell.length_c   1.000
_cell.angle_alpha   90.00
_cell.angle_beta   90.00
_cell.angle_gamma   90.00
#
_symmetry.space_group_name_H-M   'P 1'
#
loop_
_entity.id
_entity.type
_entity.pdbx_description
1 polymer ?
#
loop_
_entity_poly.entity_id
_entity_poly.type
_entity_poly.pdbx_seq_one_letter_code
_entity_poly.pdbx_strand_id
1 'polypeptide(L)'
;MTTTDGSHSLDSSVAHGSVPYGWQRKRLKELCESVQTGPSVRGADRGRTQADGDVPIVLPRDLRGHRVVTEDAEAVPAMPRERAGALERYMLREGDILVARTGTVGRLALVTGEHTGWLYHHGLVRLRLPAQGPAHAAYLAVYLGSEATQNWMRARSAGSVIPSVSTRTLGELPVLLPPATEQQTIGETLAALDEKVRVHSEIARVTGEYRRTLAEALLAGAFTVTP
;
A
#
# COMPACT_ATOMS: atom_id res chain seq x y z
N MET A 1 -1.40 43.29 16.16
CA MET A 1 -0.65 42.04 15.88
C MET A 1 -1.61 40.88 16.06
N THR A 2 -2.32 40.53 15.00
CA THR A 2 -3.32 39.45 14.96
C THR A 2 -2.70 38.28 14.22
N THR A 3 -2.31 37.26 14.99
CA THR A 3 -1.87 35.96 14.45
C THR A 3 -3.10 35.22 13.91
N THR A 4 -3.18 35.10 12.62
CA THR A 4 -4.20 34.29 11.93
C THR A 4 -3.76 32.83 12.07
N ASP A 5 -4.47 32.10 12.94
CA ASP A 5 -4.37 30.65 13.09
C ASP A 5 -4.99 30.00 11.84
N GLY A 6 -4.13 29.49 10.95
CA GLY A 6 -4.49 28.86 9.69
C GLY A 6 -4.68 27.34 9.80
N SER A 7 -5.35 26.85 10.84
CA SER A 7 -5.76 25.45 10.92
C SER A 7 -7.01 25.22 10.06
N HIS A 8 -6.86 25.23 8.74
CA HIS A 8 -7.90 24.73 7.85
C HIS A 8 -8.01 23.21 8.01
N SER A 9 -9.02 22.80 8.73
CA SER A 9 -9.48 21.42 8.84
C SER A 9 -9.77 20.83 7.45
N LEU A 10 -8.83 20.02 6.94
CA LEU A 10 -8.97 19.27 5.69
C LEU A 10 -10.00 18.11 5.78
N ASP A 11 -10.62 17.93 6.94
CA ASP A 11 -11.48 16.78 7.25
C ASP A 11 -12.83 16.78 6.49
N SER A 12 -13.28 17.93 5.99
CA SER A 12 -14.53 18.04 5.24
C SER A 12 -14.39 17.87 3.72
N SER A 13 -13.17 17.84 3.15
CA SER A 13 -12.98 17.97 1.71
C SER A 13 -13.35 16.71 0.90
N VAL A 14 -13.14 15.52 1.46
CA VAL A 14 -13.46 14.26 0.75
C VAL A 14 -14.96 14.00 0.69
N ALA A 15 -15.71 14.40 1.71
CA ALA A 15 -17.14 14.14 1.78
C ALA A 15 -18.02 15.28 1.25
N HIS A 16 -17.61 16.56 1.41
CA HIS A 16 -18.48 17.73 1.20
C HIS A 16 -17.84 18.89 0.42
N GLY A 17 -16.57 18.79 -0.01
CA GLY A 17 -15.91 19.85 -0.78
C GLY A 17 -16.53 20.04 -2.17
N SER A 18 -16.42 21.25 -2.72
CA SER A 18 -16.77 21.54 -4.12
C SER A 18 -15.87 20.71 -5.04
N VAL A 19 -16.50 20.02 -6.02
CA VAL A 19 -15.74 19.26 -7.04
C VAL A 19 -15.09 20.27 -7.98
N PRO A 20 -13.77 20.22 -8.21
CA PRO A 20 -13.10 21.11 -9.16
C PRO A 20 -13.73 21.00 -10.56
N TYR A 21 -13.63 22.07 -11.35
CA TYR A 21 -14.16 22.07 -12.71
C TYR A 21 -13.52 20.95 -13.54
N GLY A 22 -14.33 20.18 -14.25
CA GLY A 22 -13.88 19.03 -15.06
C GLY A 22 -13.65 17.75 -14.28
N TRP A 23 -13.68 17.77 -12.94
CA TRP A 23 -13.55 16.58 -12.11
C TRP A 23 -14.90 15.91 -11.89
N GLN A 24 -14.89 14.60 -11.60
CA GLN A 24 -16.09 13.83 -11.27
C GLN A 24 -15.96 13.22 -9.88
N ARG A 25 -17.10 13.04 -9.20
CA ARG A 25 -17.15 12.26 -7.96
C ARG A 25 -17.77 10.91 -8.29
N LYS A 26 -17.05 9.84 -7.96
CA LYS A 26 -17.47 8.45 -8.13
C LYS A 26 -17.29 7.70 -6.81
N ARG A 27 -18.03 6.61 -6.59
CA ARG A 27 -17.72 5.68 -5.50
C ARG A 27 -16.64 4.72 -5.93
N LEU A 28 -15.78 4.31 -5.01
CA LEU A 28 -14.66 3.40 -5.31
C LEU A 28 -15.13 2.13 -6.05
N LYS A 29 -16.26 1.56 -5.64
CA LYS A 29 -16.81 0.37 -6.29
C LYS A 29 -17.21 0.59 -7.76
N GLU A 30 -17.48 1.81 -8.16
CA GLU A 30 -17.85 2.17 -9.55
C GLU A 30 -16.59 2.28 -10.45
N LEU A 31 -15.43 2.40 -9.83
CA LEU A 31 -14.14 2.48 -10.51
C LEU A 31 -13.46 1.12 -10.65
N CYS A 32 -13.86 0.13 -9.85
CA CYS A 32 -13.21 -1.17 -9.77
C CYS A 32 -13.99 -2.24 -10.54
N GLU A 33 -13.28 -3.07 -11.29
CA GLU A 33 -13.79 -4.36 -11.79
C GLU A 33 -14.11 -5.29 -10.63
N SER A 34 -13.25 -5.27 -9.59
CA SER A 34 -13.48 -6.05 -8.38
C SER A 34 -12.91 -5.41 -7.13
N VAL A 35 -13.65 -5.54 -6.01
CA VAL A 35 -13.22 -5.20 -4.64
C VAL A 35 -13.29 -6.49 -3.84
N GLN A 36 -12.16 -7.16 -3.65
CA GLN A 36 -12.13 -8.53 -3.16
C GLN A 36 -11.22 -8.70 -1.94
N THR A 37 -11.76 -9.29 -0.87
CA THR A 37 -10.96 -9.72 0.28
C THR A 37 -10.13 -10.95 -0.09
N GLY A 38 -8.90 -11.03 0.41
CA GLY A 38 -8.05 -12.19 0.24
C GLY A 38 -8.66 -13.47 0.80
N PRO A 39 -8.22 -14.64 0.33
CA PRO A 39 -8.70 -15.92 0.81
C PRO A 39 -8.29 -16.15 2.26
N SER A 40 -9.07 -16.94 3.00
CA SER A 40 -8.68 -17.47 4.29
C SER A 40 -7.66 -18.58 4.06
N VAL A 41 -6.40 -18.25 4.13
CA VAL A 41 -5.29 -19.19 3.89
C VAL A 41 -5.01 -19.95 5.19
N ARG A 42 -5.75 -21.04 5.45
CA ARG A 42 -5.42 -21.98 6.50
C ARG A 42 -4.27 -22.85 6.03
N GLY A 43 -3.17 -22.89 6.80
CA GLY A 43 -2.01 -23.74 6.50
C GLY A 43 -1.05 -23.17 5.45
N ALA A 44 -0.98 -21.84 5.30
CA ALA A 44 0.22 -21.21 4.79
C ALA A 44 1.31 -21.47 5.82
N ASP A 45 2.30 -22.26 5.46
CA ASP A 45 3.43 -22.55 6.34
C ASP A 45 4.21 -21.23 6.56
N ARG A 46 4.04 -20.67 7.76
CA ARG A 46 4.91 -19.58 8.23
C ARG A 46 6.30 -20.19 8.45
N GLY A 47 7.24 -19.81 7.61
CA GLY A 47 8.62 -20.26 7.72
C GLY A 47 9.00 -21.42 6.80
N ARG A 48 8.18 -21.76 5.81
CA ARG A 48 8.65 -22.54 4.69
C ARG A 48 9.47 -21.62 3.79
N THR A 49 10.76 -21.92 3.68
CA THR A 49 11.59 -21.44 2.57
C THR A 49 10.79 -21.64 1.29
N GLN A 50 10.71 -20.61 0.48
CA GLN A 50 10.05 -20.66 -0.82
C GLN A 50 10.69 -21.78 -1.65
N ALA A 51 10.08 -22.98 -1.58
CA ALA A 51 10.51 -24.07 -2.43
C ALA A 51 10.20 -23.70 -3.88
N ASP A 52 11.02 -24.15 -4.82
CA ASP A 52 10.80 -23.90 -6.24
C ASP A 52 9.35 -24.25 -6.64
N GLY A 53 8.61 -23.22 -7.03
CA GLY A 53 7.23 -23.37 -7.47
C GLY A 53 6.13 -23.02 -6.47
N ASP A 54 6.43 -22.68 -5.22
CA ASP A 54 5.45 -22.20 -4.26
C ASP A 54 4.98 -20.76 -4.62
N VAL A 55 3.72 -20.45 -4.31
CA VAL A 55 3.12 -19.14 -4.57
C VAL A 55 3.20 -18.26 -3.31
N PRO A 56 3.93 -17.15 -3.33
CA PRO A 56 4.06 -16.26 -2.19
C PRO A 56 2.74 -15.57 -1.82
N ILE A 57 2.62 -15.18 -0.54
CA ILE A 57 1.42 -14.55 0.01
C ILE A 57 1.78 -13.20 0.65
N VAL A 58 1.26 -12.12 0.11
CA VAL A 58 1.41 -10.77 0.69
C VAL A 58 0.61 -10.65 1.97
N LEU A 59 1.24 -10.18 3.05
CA LEU A 59 0.62 -9.92 4.35
C LEU A 59 0.40 -8.42 4.57
N PRO A 60 -0.48 -8.00 5.50
CA PRO A 60 -0.68 -6.58 5.83
C PRO A 60 0.60 -5.85 6.27
N ARG A 61 1.55 -6.55 6.90
CA ARG A 61 2.85 -5.98 7.33
C ARG A 61 3.77 -5.64 6.16
N ASP A 62 3.56 -6.28 5.00
CA ASP A 62 4.39 -6.11 3.81
C ASP A 62 4.00 -4.86 3.01
N LEU A 63 2.90 -4.19 3.37
CA LEU A 63 2.50 -2.93 2.74
C LEU A 63 3.23 -1.76 3.42
N ARG A 64 4.24 -1.18 2.76
CA ARG A 64 5.04 -0.06 3.28
C ARG A 64 5.34 0.95 2.18
N GLY A 65 5.15 2.24 2.47
CA GLY A 65 5.46 3.32 1.51
C GLY A 65 4.76 3.15 0.17
N HIS A 66 3.49 2.75 0.19
CA HIS A 66 2.65 2.47 -0.99
C HIS A 66 3.13 1.32 -1.89
N ARG A 67 4.02 0.46 -1.39
CA ARG A 67 4.61 -0.69 -2.11
C ARG A 67 4.48 -1.98 -1.30
N VAL A 68 4.59 -3.11 -1.99
CA VAL A 68 4.82 -4.40 -1.35
C VAL A 68 6.31 -4.51 -1.07
N VAL A 69 6.69 -4.63 0.20
CA VAL A 69 8.09 -4.76 0.65
C VAL A 69 8.24 -6.05 1.43
N THR A 70 8.98 -6.98 0.90
CA THR A 70 9.36 -8.23 1.54
C THR A 70 10.82 -8.11 2.00
N GLU A 71 11.05 -7.94 3.31
CA GLU A 71 12.41 -7.73 3.86
C GLU A 71 13.31 -8.95 3.71
N ASP A 72 12.70 -10.14 3.69
CA ASP A 72 13.39 -11.42 3.56
C ASP A 72 12.57 -12.31 2.62
N ALA A 73 13.11 -12.61 1.46
CA ALA A 73 12.43 -13.51 0.52
C ALA A 73 12.15 -14.89 1.16
N GLU A 74 13.03 -15.33 2.06
CA GLU A 74 12.90 -16.60 2.80
C GLU A 74 11.81 -16.54 3.89
N ALA A 75 11.42 -15.34 4.36
CA ALA A 75 10.41 -15.16 5.40
C ALA A 75 9.00 -14.89 4.83
N VAL A 76 8.83 -14.83 3.51
CA VAL A 76 7.53 -14.66 2.87
C VAL A 76 6.74 -15.94 2.96
N PRO A 77 5.55 -15.96 3.61
CA PRO A 77 4.74 -17.17 3.64
C PRO A 77 4.32 -17.54 2.21
N ALA A 78 4.41 -18.81 1.89
CA ALA A 78 4.07 -19.32 0.58
C ALA A 78 3.07 -20.49 0.66
N MET A 79 2.41 -20.78 -0.43
CA MET A 79 1.48 -21.88 -0.59
C MET A 79 1.95 -22.78 -1.74
N PRO A 80 1.92 -24.12 -1.57
CA PRO A 80 2.21 -25.03 -2.67
C PRO A 80 1.36 -24.74 -3.90
N ARG A 81 1.98 -24.72 -5.08
CA ARG A 81 1.33 -24.38 -6.37
C ARG A 81 0.06 -25.17 -6.64
N GLU A 82 0.06 -26.45 -6.28
CA GLU A 82 -1.10 -27.33 -6.44
C GLU A 82 -2.34 -26.82 -5.68
N ARG A 83 -2.14 -26.28 -4.49
CA ARG A 83 -3.20 -25.71 -3.66
C ARG A 83 -3.57 -24.29 -4.11
N ALA A 84 -2.58 -23.53 -4.59
CA ALA A 84 -2.77 -22.19 -5.09
C ALA A 84 -3.61 -22.15 -6.37
N GLY A 85 -3.59 -23.22 -7.20
CA GLY A 85 -4.40 -23.32 -8.42
C GLY A 85 -5.91 -23.14 -8.18
N ALA A 86 -6.43 -23.65 -7.05
CA ALA A 86 -7.83 -23.44 -6.67
C ALA A 86 -8.13 -21.97 -6.27
N LEU A 87 -7.10 -21.14 -6.11
CA LEU A 87 -7.19 -19.74 -5.70
C LEU A 87 -6.81 -18.78 -6.81
N GLU A 88 -6.77 -19.19 -8.07
CA GLU A 88 -6.35 -18.39 -9.22
C GLU A 88 -7.06 -17.03 -9.30
N ARG A 89 -8.35 -16.97 -8.98
CA ARG A 89 -9.13 -15.72 -8.91
C ARG A 89 -8.58 -14.68 -7.92
N TYR A 90 -7.75 -15.11 -6.97
CA TYR A 90 -7.11 -14.25 -5.96
C TYR A 90 -5.69 -13.86 -6.35
N MET A 91 -5.15 -14.39 -7.44
CA MET A 91 -3.81 -14.02 -7.88
C MET A 91 -3.75 -12.55 -8.26
N LEU A 92 -2.67 -11.91 -7.82
CA LEU A 92 -2.38 -10.51 -8.08
C LEU A 92 -1.97 -10.32 -9.55
N ARG A 93 -2.30 -9.14 -10.05
CA ARG A 93 -1.85 -8.64 -11.35
C ARG A 93 -1.21 -7.28 -11.16
N GLU A 94 -0.32 -6.92 -12.04
CA GLU A 94 0.20 -5.56 -12.10
C GLU A 94 -0.94 -4.54 -12.19
N GLY A 95 -0.82 -3.45 -11.43
CA GLY A 95 -1.85 -2.42 -11.32
C GLY A 95 -2.96 -2.71 -10.29
N ASP A 96 -3.00 -3.89 -9.67
CA ASP A 96 -3.86 -4.12 -8.50
C ASP A 96 -3.43 -3.20 -7.34
N ILE A 97 -4.39 -2.71 -6.56
CA ILE A 97 -4.09 -1.98 -5.33
C ILE A 97 -4.52 -2.84 -4.14
N LEU A 98 -3.58 -3.11 -3.23
CA LEU A 98 -3.86 -3.79 -1.97
C LEU A 98 -4.10 -2.77 -0.87
N VAL A 99 -5.15 -2.97 -0.06
CA VAL A 99 -5.48 -2.12 1.10
C VAL A 99 -5.65 -2.99 2.33
N ALA A 100 -4.96 -2.66 3.41
CA ALA A 100 -5.15 -3.32 4.70
C ALA A 100 -6.52 -2.96 5.27
N ARG A 101 -7.35 -3.98 5.50
CA ARG A 101 -8.71 -3.83 6.04
C ARG A 101 -8.81 -4.11 7.53
N THR A 102 -7.79 -4.73 8.13
CA THR A 102 -7.74 -5.10 9.55
C THR A 102 -6.42 -4.66 10.17
N GLY A 103 -6.44 -4.30 11.45
CA GLY A 103 -5.26 -3.81 12.17
C GLY A 103 -4.87 -2.41 11.73
N THR A 104 -3.86 -2.28 10.89
CA THR A 104 -3.41 -1.00 10.31
C THR A 104 -4.27 -0.60 9.11
N VAL A 105 -5.57 -0.37 9.37
CA VAL A 105 -6.54 -0.01 8.32
C VAL A 105 -6.05 1.16 7.48
N GLY A 106 -6.19 1.03 6.15
CA GLY A 106 -5.83 2.06 5.18
C GLY A 106 -4.40 1.98 4.65
N ARG A 107 -3.48 1.21 5.28
CA ARG A 107 -2.17 0.95 4.69
C ARG A 107 -2.37 0.29 3.32
N LEU A 108 -1.66 0.76 2.31
CA LEU A 108 -1.88 0.31 0.94
C LEU A 108 -0.58 0.09 0.16
N ALA A 109 -0.69 -0.64 -0.96
CA ALA A 109 0.39 -0.81 -1.93
C ALA A 109 -0.17 -0.96 -3.35
N LEU A 110 0.51 -0.37 -4.32
CA LEU A 110 0.33 -0.65 -5.73
C LEU A 110 1.16 -1.89 -6.10
N VAL A 111 0.53 -2.87 -6.73
CA VAL A 111 1.19 -4.11 -7.15
C VAL A 111 1.94 -3.87 -8.45
N THR A 112 3.22 -4.22 -8.46
CA THR A 112 4.09 -4.18 -9.64
C THR A 112 4.19 -5.55 -10.31
N GLY A 113 4.81 -5.62 -11.48
CA GLY A 113 5.03 -6.86 -12.23
C GLY A 113 5.72 -7.97 -11.42
N GLU A 114 6.61 -7.59 -10.48
CA GLU A 114 7.34 -8.52 -9.59
C GLU A 114 6.42 -9.39 -8.71
N HIS A 115 5.23 -8.89 -8.37
CA HIS A 115 4.28 -9.58 -7.51
C HIS A 115 3.11 -10.21 -8.28
N THR A 116 3.19 -10.23 -9.62
CA THR A 116 2.18 -10.90 -10.46
C THR A 116 2.13 -12.39 -10.15
N GLY A 117 0.92 -12.93 -9.97
CA GLY A 117 0.72 -14.33 -9.62
C GLY A 117 0.82 -14.64 -8.11
N TRP A 118 1.21 -13.70 -7.27
CA TRP A 118 1.19 -13.86 -5.82
C TRP A 118 -0.24 -13.88 -5.28
N LEU A 119 -0.43 -14.49 -4.13
CA LEU A 119 -1.66 -14.40 -3.34
C LEU A 119 -1.57 -13.27 -2.31
N TYR A 120 -2.67 -12.97 -1.64
CA TYR A 120 -2.71 -11.98 -0.55
C TYR A 120 -3.60 -12.44 0.58
N HIS A 121 -3.27 -12.03 1.79
CA HIS A 121 -3.92 -12.45 3.02
C HIS A 121 -5.33 -11.87 3.17
N HIS A 122 -6.24 -12.55 3.88
CA HIS A 122 -7.62 -12.09 4.14
C HIS A 122 -7.73 -10.76 4.90
N GLY A 123 -6.65 -10.32 5.56
CA GLY A 123 -6.53 -8.99 6.15
C GLY A 123 -6.37 -7.86 5.13
N LEU A 124 -6.23 -8.20 3.84
CA LEU A 124 -6.12 -7.28 2.72
C LEU A 124 -7.36 -7.33 1.83
N VAL A 125 -7.66 -6.20 1.20
CA VAL A 125 -8.61 -6.09 0.10
C VAL A 125 -7.82 -5.73 -1.15
N ARG A 126 -8.07 -6.44 -2.24
CA ARG A 126 -7.59 -6.09 -3.56
C ARG A 126 -8.63 -5.24 -4.29
N LEU A 127 -8.19 -4.12 -4.81
CA LEU A 127 -8.92 -3.28 -5.74
C LEU A 127 -8.32 -3.52 -7.14
N ARG A 128 -9.11 -4.03 -8.05
CA ARG A 128 -8.70 -4.22 -9.45
C ARG A 128 -9.49 -3.28 -10.33
N LEU A 129 -8.80 -2.48 -11.11
CA LEU A 129 -9.41 -1.58 -12.08
C LEU A 129 -9.63 -2.33 -13.40
N PRO A 130 -10.70 -2.00 -14.16
CA PRO A 130 -10.86 -2.52 -15.52
C PRO A 130 -9.75 -1.96 -16.42
N ALA A 131 -9.28 -2.76 -17.38
CA ALA A 131 -8.19 -2.38 -18.28
C ALA A 131 -8.45 -1.06 -19.06
N GLN A 132 -9.72 -0.76 -19.34
CA GLN A 132 -10.18 0.48 -19.99
C GLN A 132 -11.19 1.18 -19.08
N GLY A 133 -10.75 1.53 -17.87
CA GLY A 133 -11.57 2.22 -16.89
C GLY A 133 -11.32 3.74 -16.85
N PRO A 134 -12.18 4.48 -16.13
CA PRO A 134 -12.02 5.91 -15.98
C PRO A 134 -10.93 6.30 -14.97
N ALA A 135 -10.42 5.35 -14.17
CA ALA A 135 -9.44 5.59 -13.11
C ALA A 135 -8.08 4.99 -13.47
N HIS A 136 -7.03 5.75 -13.21
CA HIS A 136 -5.63 5.32 -13.34
C HIS A 136 -5.13 4.74 -12.01
N ALA A 137 -4.47 3.57 -12.02
CA ALA A 137 -4.09 2.86 -10.80
C ALA A 137 -3.13 3.66 -9.90
N ALA A 138 -2.10 4.30 -10.49
CA ALA A 138 -1.17 5.13 -9.74
C ALA A 138 -1.87 6.33 -9.09
N TYR A 139 -2.76 7.02 -9.80
CA TYR A 139 -3.57 8.10 -9.24
C TYR A 139 -4.43 7.61 -8.07
N LEU A 140 -5.15 6.50 -8.27
CA LEU A 140 -6.03 5.96 -7.23
C LEU A 140 -5.24 5.53 -5.99
N ALA A 141 -4.06 4.93 -6.14
CA ALA A 141 -3.19 4.59 -5.02
C ALA A 141 -2.79 5.83 -4.21
N VAL A 142 -2.37 6.90 -4.88
CA VAL A 142 -2.06 8.20 -4.26
C VAL A 142 -3.28 8.79 -3.57
N TYR A 143 -4.44 8.80 -4.23
CA TYR A 143 -5.69 9.31 -3.66
C TYR A 143 -6.07 8.55 -2.38
N LEU A 144 -5.97 7.23 -2.40
CA LEU A 144 -6.24 6.38 -1.23
C LEU A 144 -5.24 6.63 -0.10
N GLY A 145 -3.99 6.97 -0.40
CA GLY A 145 -2.95 7.34 0.56
C GLY A 145 -3.12 8.74 1.17
N SER A 146 -3.96 9.61 0.60
CA SER A 146 -4.17 10.97 1.09
C SER A 146 -4.73 10.98 2.52
N GLU A 147 -4.33 11.97 3.31
CA GLU A 147 -4.75 12.11 4.71
C GLU A 147 -6.28 12.11 4.86
N ALA A 148 -6.97 12.82 3.98
CA ALA A 148 -8.43 12.90 3.99
C ALA A 148 -9.09 11.53 3.77
N THR A 149 -8.57 10.72 2.84
CA THR A 149 -9.06 9.36 2.59
C THR A 149 -8.71 8.41 3.73
N GLN A 150 -7.51 8.53 4.31
CA GLN A 150 -7.09 7.77 5.47
C GLN A 150 -7.96 8.07 6.70
N ASN A 151 -8.30 9.33 6.92
CA ASN A 151 -9.23 9.76 7.98
C ASN A 151 -10.64 9.19 7.74
N TRP A 152 -11.11 9.22 6.50
CA TRP A 152 -12.41 8.63 6.13
C TRP A 152 -12.47 7.13 6.45
N MET A 153 -11.43 6.37 6.11
CA MET A 153 -11.35 4.94 6.42
C MET A 153 -11.29 4.68 7.93
N ARG A 154 -10.47 5.44 8.65
CA ARG A 154 -10.35 5.30 10.12
C ARG A 154 -11.67 5.59 10.84
N ALA A 155 -12.37 6.65 10.45
CA ALA A 155 -13.65 7.02 11.02
C ALA A 155 -14.76 5.97 10.80
N ARG A 156 -14.60 5.11 9.78
CA ARG A 156 -15.56 4.03 9.46
C ARG A 156 -15.07 2.64 9.81
N SER A 157 -13.94 2.54 10.48
CA SER A 157 -13.45 1.28 11.02
C SER A 157 -14.26 0.90 12.25
N ALA A 158 -14.75 -0.34 12.28
CA ALA A 158 -15.43 -0.94 13.42
C ALA A 158 -14.43 -1.83 14.22
N GLY A 159 -14.71 -1.99 15.50
CA GLY A 159 -13.94 -2.83 16.41
C GLY A 159 -13.07 -2.04 17.38
N SER A 160 -13.24 -2.33 18.67
CA SER A 160 -12.49 -1.65 19.76
C SER A 160 -11.09 -2.21 19.98
N VAL A 161 -10.87 -3.50 19.66
CA VAL A 161 -9.59 -4.18 19.88
C VAL A 161 -8.78 -4.26 18.57
N ILE A 162 -9.44 -4.66 17.47
CA ILE A 162 -8.82 -4.73 16.14
C ILE A 162 -9.70 -3.94 15.16
N PRO A 163 -9.30 -2.72 14.80
CA PRO A 163 -10.03 -1.93 13.81
C PRO A 163 -10.17 -2.68 12.48
N SER A 164 -11.35 -2.63 11.89
CA SER A 164 -11.59 -3.25 10.58
C SER A 164 -12.57 -2.45 9.74
N VAL A 165 -12.36 -2.44 8.42
CA VAL A 165 -13.28 -1.88 7.44
C VAL A 165 -13.77 -2.97 6.50
N SER A 166 -15.09 -2.99 6.22
CA SER A 166 -15.65 -3.97 5.30
C SER A 166 -15.40 -3.58 3.83
N THR A 167 -15.38 -4.56 2.91
CA THR A 167 -15.32 -4.29 1.47
C THR A 167 -16.50 -3.45 0.99
N ARG A 168 -17.70 -3.65 1.59
CA ARG A 168 -18.88 -2.83 1.32
C ARG A 168 -18.62 -1.37 1.69
N THR A 169 -18.14 -1.12 2.91
CA THR A 169 -17.83 0.23 3.40
C THR A 169 -16.76 0.88 2.53
N LEU A 170 -15.67 0.15 2.24
CA LEU A 170 -14.60 0.64 1.39
C LEU A 170 -15.10 0.98 -0.03
N GLY A 171 -16.01 0.17 -0.58
CA GLY A 171 -16.61 0.42 -1.89
C GLY A 171 -17.44 1.72 -1.97
N GLU A 172 -17.94 2.22 -0.84
CA GLU A 172 -18.69 3.49 -0.77
C GLU A 172 -17.78 4.73 -0.61
N LEU A 173 -16.46 4.56 -0.54
CA LEU A 173 -15.50 5.67 -0.47
C LEU A 173 -15.72 6.62 -1.66
N PRO A 174 -15.96 7.93 -1.41
CA PRO A 174 -16.04 8.90 -2.48
C PRO A 174 -14.65 9.19 -3.04
N VAL A 175 -14.49 9.05 -4.35
CA VAL A 175 -13.26 9.35 -5.08
C VAL A 175 -13.50 10.53 -6.00
N LEU A 176 -12.66 11.55 -5.89
CA LEU A 176 -12.61 12.65 -6.86
C LEU A 176 -11.73 12.22 -8.03
N LEU A 177 -12.23 12.34 -9.23
CA LEU A 177 -11.60 11.82 -10.44
C LEU A 177 -11.36 12.95 -11.43
N PRO A 178 -10.11 13.42 -11.61
CA PRO A 178 -9.74 14.38 -12.65
C PRO A 178 -9.84 13.77 -14.05
N PRO A 179 -9.72 14.57 -15.10
CA PRO A 179 -9.49 14.07 -16.45
C PRO A 179 -8.29 13.11 -16.52
N ALA A 180 -8.31 12.15 -17.45
CA ALA A 180 -7.32 11.07 -17.52
C ALA A 180 -5.87 11.58 -17.59
N THR A 181 -5.62 12.65 -18.34
CA THR A 181 -4.29 13.29 -18.44
C THR A 181 -3.80 13.84 -17.11
N GLU A 182 -4.68 14.46 -16.33
CA GLU A 182 -4.34 14.95 -14.99
C GLU A 182 -4.08 13.80 -14.02
N GLN A 183 -4.88 12.73 -14.08
CA GLN A 183 -4.65 11.55 -13.26
C GLN A 183 -3.26 10.96 -13.50
N GLN A 184 -2.87 10.83 -14.77
CA GLN A 184 -1.56 10.32 -15.14
C GLN A 184 -0.46 11.22 -14.58
N THR A 185 -0.54 12.54 -14.81
CA THR A 185 0.46 13.50 -14.32
C THR A 185 0.58 13.47 -12.79
N ILE A 186 -0.55 13.46 -12.06
CA ILE A 186 -0.55 13.39 -10.60
C ILE A 186 0.08 12.07 -10.13
N GLY A 187 -0.34 10.95 -10.72
CA GLY A 187 0.16 9.62 -10.35
C GLY A 187 1.66 9.48 -10.57
N GLU A 188 2.16 9.84 -11.74
CA GLU A 188 3.58 9.77 -12.10
C GLU A 188 4.44 10.70 -11.25
N THR A 189 3.99 11.96 -11.06
CA THR A 189 4.74 12.93 -10.26
C THR A 189 4.90 12.48 -8.82
N LEU A 190 3.82 12.02 -8.19
CA LEU A 190 3.87 11.61 -6.80
C LEU A 190 4.59 10.27 -6.63
N ALA A 191 4.45 9.33 -7.56
CA ALA A 191 5.23 8.09 -7.55
C ALA A 191 6.75 8.37 -7.67
N ALA A 192 7.15 9.35 -8.49
CA ALA A 192 8.55 9.75 -8.61
C ALA A 192 9.08 10.40 -7.31
N LEU A 193 8.26 11.16 -6.60
CA LEU A 193 8.61 11.72 -5.30
C LEU A 193 8.71 10.63 -4.21
N ASP A 194 7.78 9.69 -4.17
CA ASP A 194 7.82 8.55 -3.27
C ASP A 194 9.10 7.71 -3.49
N GLU A 195 9.50 7.50 -4.74
CA GLU A 195 10.76 6.81 -5.06
C GLU A 195 11.99 7.59 -4.56
N LYS A 196 12.02 8.91 -4.70
CA LYS A 196 13.10 9.74 -4.13
C LYS A 196 13.15 9.61 -2.61
N VAL A 197 12.02 9.71 -1.93
CA VAL A 197 11.94 9.54 -0.47
C VAL A 197 12.48 8.16 -0.07
N ARG A 198 12.11 7.11 -0.80
CA ARG A 198 12.61 5.76 -0.56
C ARG A 198 14.12 5.66 -0.68
N VAL A 199 14.68 6.15 -1.78
CA VAL A 199 16.14 6.12 -2.02
C VAL A 199 16.89 6.87 -0.92
N HIS A 200 16.46 8.07 -0.54
CA HIS A 200 17.09 8.83 0.53
C HIS A 200 16.97 8.15 1.89
N SER A 201 15.83 7.52 2.17
CA SER A 201 15.63 6.76 3.41
C SER A 201 16.55 5.54 3.48
N GLU A 202 16.74 4.85 2.37
CA GLU A 202 17.67 3.71 2.28
C GLU A 202 19.12 4.15 2.45
N ILE A 203 19.53 5.25 1.81
CA ILE A 203 20.86 5.84 2.01
C ILE A 203 21.07 6.19 3.49
N ALA A 204 20.09 6.83 4.14
CA ALA A 204 20.18 7.17 5.55
C ALA A 204 20.30 5.92 6.44
N ARG A 205 19.53 4.87 6.17
CA ARG A 205 19.59 3.59 6.89
C ARG A 205 20.96 2.94 6.78
N VAL A 206 21.46 2.75 5.56
CA VAL A 206 22.76 2.13 5.27
C VAL A 206 23.89 2.94 5.89
N THR A 207 23.85 4.27 5.75
CA THR A 207 24.84 5.17 6.37
C THR A 207 24.83 5.04 7.91
N GLY A 208 23.66 4.94 8.51
CA GLY A 208 23.49 4.72 9.94
C GLY A 208 24.08 3.39 10.42
N GLU A 209 23.88 2.32 9.67
CA GLU A 209 24.46 1.00 9.94
C GLU A 209 25.98 1.02 9.80
N TYR A 210 26.48 1.58 8.71
CA TYR A 210 27.91 1.73 8.47
C TYR A 210 28.61 2.53 9.59
N ARG A 211 28.00 3.67 9.99
CA ARG A 211 28.48 4.46 11.11
C ARG A 211 28.56 3.67 12.42
N ARG A 212 27.56 2.83 12.71
CA ARG A 212 27.52 1.98 13.90
C ARG A 212 28.65 0.96 13.87
N THR A 213 28.76 0.19 12.80
CA THR A 213 29.80 -0.82 12.61
C THR A 213 31.22 -0.22 12.70
N LEU A 214 31.42 0.93 12.06
CA LEU A 214 32.70 1.63 12.11
C LEU A 214 33.03 2.14 13.53
N ALA A 215 32.06 2.68 14.25
CA ALA A 215 32.25 3.12 15.62
C ALA A 215 32.64 1.95 16.53
N GLU A 216 31.96 0.82 16.42
CA GLU A 216 32.29 -0.39 17.17
C GLU A 216 33.72 -0.87 16.87
N ALA A 217 34.11 -0.92 15.60
CA ALA A 217 35.47 -1.32 15.22
C ALA A 217 36.55 -0.36 15.73
N LEU A 218 36.31 0.96 15.66
CA LEU A 218 37.26 1.96 16.16
C LEU A 218 37.39 1.91 17.68
N LEU A 219 36.27 1.76 18.40
CA LEU A 219 36.26 1.70 19.87
C LEU A 219 36.85 0.36 20.39
N ALA A 220 36.78 -0.70 19.61
CA ALA A 220 37.41 -1.98 19.92
C ALA A 220 38.92 -2.01 19.61
N GLY A 221 39.50 -0.90 19.09
CA GLY A 221 40.92 -0.82 18.73
C GLY A 221 41.30 -1.62 17.46
N ALA A 222 40.29 -2.01 16.63
CA ALA A 222 40.53 -2.76 15.40
C ALA A 222 41.29 -1.94 14.34
N PHE A 223 41.31 -0.61 14.46
CA PHE A 223 42.04 0.30 13.60
C PHE A 223 42.81 1.35 14.42
N THR A 224 44.10 1.53 14.14
CA THR A 224 44.84 2.68 14.62
C THR A 224 44.60 3.84 13.69
N VAL A 225 44.00 4.91 14.17
CA VAL A 225 43.95 6.19 13.45
C VAL A 225 45.36 6.77 13.57
N THR A 226 46.17 6.64 12.49
CA THR A 226 47.47 7.34 12.39
C THR A 226 47.17 8.82 12.15
N PRO A 227 47.78 9.75 12.92
CA PRO A 227 47.56 11.20 12.83
C PRO A 227 48.02 11.76 11.48
#